data_f359397a314dae1c689b5bf375b2a8c9
#
_entry.id   f359397a314dae1c689b5bf375b2a8c9
#
_cell.length_a   1.000
_cell.length_b   1.000
_cell.length_c   1.000
_cell.angle_alpha   90.00
_cell.angle_beta   90.00
_cell.angle_gamma   90.00
#
_symmetry.space_group_name_H-M   'P 1'
#
loop_
_entity.id
_entity.type
_entity.pdbx_description
1 polymer ?
#
loop_
_entity_poly.entity_id
_entity_poly.type
_entity_poly.pdbx_seq_one_letter_code
_entity_poly.pdbx_strand_id
1 'polypeptide(L)'
;MEEKVIHIKVNGRNHNIFIAPNTTLLRTLRDHLGYTEVKNGCESGDCGACTVIMDGKAVNSCMVLAWQADGSEIITVAGLGDTNHPHPIQEAFADSGASQCGYCTPGMVMSTYALLEENPHPSEEEIRMALSGNLCRCTGYGHIVQAVQQAAEEMNPTGGQK
;
A
#
# COMPACT_ATOMS: atom_id res chain seq x y z
N MET A 1 -4.12 2.06 31.62
CA MET A 1 -5.09 1.84 30.53
C MET A 1 -5.07 0.36 30.22
N GLU A 2 -6.22 -0.29 30.22
CA GLU A 2 -6.28 -1.74 29.97
C GLU A 2 -5.96 -2.03 28.51
N GLU A 3 -5.06 -2.98 28.29
CA GLU A 3 -4.78 -3.52 26.95
C GLU A 3 -6.02 -4.23 26.39
N LYS A 4 -6.20 -4.13 25.08
CA LYS A 4 -7.28 -4.84 24.38
C LYS A 4 -6.69 -5.92 23.47
N VAL A 5 -7.35 -7.06 23.39
CA VAL A 5 -7.07 -8.05 22.36
C VAL A 5 -7.78 -7.64 21.07
N ILE A 6 -7.07 -7.63 19.97
CA ILE A 6 -7.64 -7.48 18.63
C ILE A 6 -7.30 -8.70 17.77
N HIS A 7 -8.18 -8.98 16.82
CA HIS A 7 -8.08 -10.08 15.88
C HIS A 7 -8.02 -9.48 14.47
N ILE A 8 -6.89 -9.56 13.82
CA ILE A 8 -6.72 -9.06 12.44
C ILE A 8 -6.13 -10.12 11.54
N LYS A 9 -6.48 -10.07 10.27
CA LYS A 9 -5.87 -10.91 9.24
C LYS A 9 -4.94 -10.05 8.40
N VAL A 10 -3.64 -10.37 8.36
CA VAL A 10 -2.65 -9.63 7.58
C VAL A 10 -2.01 -10.56 6.56
N ASN A 11 -2.11 -10.21 5.27
CA ASN A 11 -1.59 -11.01 4.16
C ASN A 11 -2.01 -12.50 4.26
N GLY A 12 -3.30 -12.74 4.58
CA GLY A 12 -3.86 -14.07 4.73
C GLY A 12 -3.56 -14.78 6.07
N ARG A 13 -2.76 -14.18 6.98
CA ARG A 13 -2.42 -14.75 8.29
C ARG A 13 -3.23 -14.13 9.40
N ASN A 14 -3.83 -14.94 10.26
CA ASN A 14 -4.57 -14.47 11.45
C ASN A 14 -3.60 -14.13 12.59
N HIS A 15 -3.84 -13.00 13.23
CA HIS A 15 -3.10 -12.50 14.38
C HIS A 15 -4.06 -12.13 15.51
N ASN A 16 -3.70 -12.55 16.73
CA ASN A 16 -4.37 -12.16 17.98
C ASN A 16 -3.34 -11.43 18.82
N ILE A 17 -3.54 -10.14 19.05
CA ILE A 17 -2.54 -9.28 19.72
C ILE A 17 -3.16 -8.43 20.80
N PHE A 18 -2.39 -8.26 21.87
CA PHE A 18 -2.69 -7.29 22.92
C PHE A 18 -2.10 -5.94 22.53
N ILE A 19 -2.91 -4.91 22.55
CA ILE A 19 -2.50 -3.54 22.19
C ILE A 19 -2.97 -2.54 23.24
N ALA A 20 -2.17 -1.50 23.44
CA ALA A 20 -2.61 -0.33 24.18
C ALA A 20 -3.67 0.45 23.36
N PRO A 21 -4.67 1.10 24.00
CA PRO A 21 -5.78 1.76 23.31
C PRO A 21 -5.38 2.85 22.30
N ASN A 22 -4.22 3.47 22.48
CA ASN A 22 -3.69 4.51 21.60
C ASN A 22 -2.70 4.00 20.55
N THR A 23 -2.55 2.68 20.40
CA THR A 23 -1.66 2.10 19.39
C THR A 23 -2.27 2.25 18.00
N THR A 24 -1.49 2.79 17.05
CA THR A 24 -1.92 2.87 15.64
C THR A 24 -1.75 1.53 14.92
N LEU A 25 -2.51 1.35 13.84
CA LEU A 25 -2.34 0.18 12.97
C LEU A 25 -0.91 0.10 12.41
N LEU A 26 -0.31 1.24 12.06
CA LEU A 26 1.09 1.31 11.62
C LEU A 26 2.04 0.68 12.63
N ARG A 27 1.97 1.08 13.89
CA ARG A 27 2.82 0.54 14.97
C ARG A 27 2.52 -0.93 15.22
N THR A 28 1.25 -1.33 15.18
CA THR A 28 0.85 -2.73 15.29
C THR A 28 1.49 -3.58 14.20
N LEU A 29 1.39 -3.16 12.95
CA LEU A 29 1.97 -3.90 11.82
C LEU A 29 3.50 -4.00 11.93
N ARG A 30 4.17 -2.87 12.22
CA ARG A 30 5.64 -2.83 12.23
C ARG A 30 6.26 -3.39 13.50
N ASP A 31 5.80 -2.90 14.67
CA ASP A 31 6.53 -3.08 15.92
C ASP A 31 6.06 -4.36 16.65
N HIS A 32 4.79 -4.74 16.50
CA HIS A 32 4.25 -5.95 17.11
C HIS A 32 4.28 -7.16 16.19
N LEU A 33 4.02 -6.98 14.88
CA LEU A 33 3.90 -8.09 13.92
C LEU A 33 5.08 -8.22 12.96
N GLY A 34 5.99 -7.24 12.90
CA GLY A 34 7.20 -7.30 12.10
C GLY A 34 7.04 -7.00 10.61
N TYR A 35 5.88 -6.47 10.17
CA TYR A 35 5.65 -6.03 8.78
C TYR A 35 6.37 -4.70 8.48
N THR A 36 7.69 -4.74 8.42
CA THR A 36 8.56 -3.54 8.31
C THR A 36 8.57 -2.90 6.92
N GLU A 37 8.00 -3.56 5.93
CA GLU A 37 7.75 -3.01 4.60
C GLU A 37 6.71 -1.88 4.64
N VAL A 38 5.79 -1.85 5.61
CA VAL A 38 4.92 -0.70 5.86
C VAL A 38 5.77 0.41 6.48
N LYS A 39 5.95 1.53 5.79
CA LYS A 39 6.92 2.56 6.20
C LYS A 39 6.32 3.63 7.11
N ASN A 40 7.14 4.10 8.05
CA ASN A 40 6.79 5.20 8.96
C ASN A 40 7.47 6.49 8.50
N GLY A 41 6.73 7.38 7.82
CA GLY A 41 7.29 8.65 7.31
C GLY A 41 6.93 9.87 8.15
N CYS A 42 5.66 10.12 8.43
CA CYS A 42 5.20 11.35 9.09
C CYS A 42 4.37 11.13 10.37
N GLU A 43 3.68 10.03 10.51
CA GLU A 43 2.68 9.74 11.56
C GLU A 43 1.55 10.80 11.67
N SER A 44 1.30 11.57 10.60
CA SER A 44 0.30 12.64 10.55
C SER A 44 -0.68 12.54 9.38
N GLY A 45 -0.60 11.44 8.58
CA GLY A 45 -1.49 11.21 7.45
C GLY A 45 -1.09 11.90 6.15
N ASP A 46 0.04 12.63 6.11
CA ASP A 46 0.40 13.48 4.97
C ASP A 46 1.21 12.75 3.89
N CYS A 47 2.13 11.84 4.28
CA CYS A 47 3.13 11.32 3.33
C CYS A 47 2.74 10.05 2.59
N GLY A 48 1.74 9.30 3.04
CA GLY A 48 1.27 8.06 2.42
C GLY A 48 2.24 6.86 2.44
N ALA A 49 3.42 6.98 3.07
CA ALA A 49 4.40 5.88 3.12
C ALA A 49 3.86 4.64 3.86
N CYS A 50 2.89 4.83 4.74
CA CYS A 50 2.26 3.78 5.54
C CYS A 50 0.95 3.23 4.93
N THR A 51 0.66 3.52 3.67
CA THR A 51 -0.56 3.05 3.01
C THR A 51 -0.62 1.53 2.98
N VAL A 52 -1.75 0.98 3.40
CA VAL A 52 -2.12 -0.44 3.32
C VAL A 52 -3.56 -0.54 2.79
N ILE A 53 -3.96 -1.73 2.33
CA ILE A 53 -5.37 -1.99 2.06
C ILE A 53 -5.99 -2.58 3.31
N MET A 54 -7.07 -1.98 3.78
CA MET A 54 -7.90 -2.48 4.87
C MET A 54 -9.32 -2.66 4.35
N ASP A 55 -9.81 -3.90 4.37
CA ASP A 55 -11.14 -4.27 3.86
C ASP A 55 -11.42 -3.72 2.44
N GLY A 56 -10.43 -3.85 1.55
CA GLY A 56 -10.50 -3.42 0.15
C GLY A 56 -10.26 -1.93 -0.10
N LYS A 57 -9.94 -1.12 0.92
CA LYS A 57 -9.71 0.32 0.78
C LYS A 57 -8.30 0.72 1.18
N ALA A 58 -7.69 1.62 0.42
CA ALA A 58 -6.41 2.23 0.81
C ALA A 58 -6.60 3.15 2.01
N VAL A 59 -5.80 2.92 3.06
CA VAL A 59 -5.79 3.73 4.28
C VAL A 59 -4.37 4.06 4.71
N ASN A 60 -4.17 5.23 5.28
CA ASN A 60 -2.94 5.57 5.99
C ASN A 60 -2.96 4.90 7.36
N SER A 61 -2.21 3.82 7.54
CA SER A 61 -2.23 3.03 8.77
C SER A 61 -1.80 3.81 10.03
N CYS A 62 -1.07 4.91 9.87
CA CYS A 62 -0.73 5.81 10.99
C CYS A 62 -1.95 6.58 11.53
N MET A 63 -3.04 6.71 10.75
CA MET A 63 -4.27 7.42 11.13
C MET A 63 -5.38 6.50 11.62
N VAL A 64 -5.15 5.18 11.58
CA VAL A 64 -6.09 4.17 12.07
C VAL A 64 -5.63 3.68 13.43
N LEU A 65 -6.49 3.73 14.44
CA LEU A 65 -6.22 3.07 15.72
C LEU A 65 -6.37 1.56 15.56
N ALA A 66 -5.45 0.79 16.13
CA ALA A 66 -5.41 -0.65 15.92
C ALA A 66 -6.71 -1.37 16.33
N TRP A 67 -7.38 -0.90 17.37
CA TRP A 67 -8.67 -1.45 17.79
C TRP A 67 -9.82 -1.21 16.78
N GLN A 68 -9.68 -0.21 15.88
CA GLN A 68 -10.64 0.03 14.80
C GLN A 68 -10.49 -1.00 13.67
N ALA A 69 -9.32 -1.65 13.60
CA ALA A 69 -9.04 -2.71 12.65
C ALA A 69 -9.40 -4.11 13.18
N ASP A 70 -10.01 -4.21 14.37
CA ASP A 70 -10.44 -5.51 14.91
C ASP A 70 -11.44 -6.18 13.98
N GLY A 71 -11.15 -7.42 13.58
CA GLY A 71 -11.92 -8.19 12.59
C GLY A 71 -11.60 -7.88 11.13
N SER A 72 -10.72 -6.91 10.83
CA SER A 72 -10.41 -6.50 9.46
C SER A 72 -9.37 -7.39 8.79
N GLU A 73 -9.43 -7.42 7.45
CA GLU A 73 -8.40 -7.98 6.59
C GLU A 73 -7.50 -6.87 6.04
N ILE A 74 -6.18 -7.04 6.22
CA ILE A 74 -5.18 -6.05 5.85
C ILE A 74 -4.22 -6.68 4.84
N ILE A 75 -3.96 -5.97 3.74
CA ILE A 75 -2.96 -6.34 2.75
C ILE A 75 -1.86 -5.28 2.75
N THR A 76 -0.62 -5.71 2.93
CA THR A 76 0.59 -4.90 2.75
C THR A 76 1.22 -5.19 1.39
N VAL A 77 2.21 -4.41 0.99
CA VAL A 77 2.92 -4.64 -0.28
C VAL A 77 3.52 -6.05 -0.41
N ALA A 78 3.92 -6.66 0.71
CA ALA A 78 4.40 -8.04 0.73
C ALA A 78 3.28 -9.08 0.54
N GLY A 79 2.04 -8.69 0.69
CA GLY A 79 0.87 -9.55 0.41
C GLY A 79 0.45 -9.59 -1.05
N LEU A 80 0.96 -8.67 -1.88
CA LEU A 80 0.67 -8.65 -3.33
C LEU A 80 1.51 -9.67 -4.09
N GLY A 81 2.78 -9.81 -3.74
CA GLY A 81 3.71 -10.71 -4.40
C GLY A 81 5.07 -10.73 -3.71
N ASP A 82 5.94 -11.66 -4.09
CA ASP A 82 7.27 -11.85 -3.55
C ASP A 82 8.35 -11.70 -4.64
N THR A 83 9.63 -11.88 -4.27
CA THR A 83 10.77 -11.73 -5.18
C THR A 83 10.75 -12.71 -6.37
N ASN A 84 10.13 -13.88 -6.20
CA ASN A 84 10.07 -14.90 -7.24
C ASN A 84 8.79 -14.78 -8.09
N HIS A 85 7.74 -14.21 -7.53
CA HIS A 85 6.44 -14.01 -8.14
C HIS A 85 5.93 -12.61 -7.80
N PRO A 86 6.57 -11.57 -8.35
CA PRO A 86 6.14 -10.20 -8.10
C PRO A 86 4.77 -9.94 -8.73
N HIS A 87 4.01 -9.07 -8.10
CA HIS A 87 2.79 -8.57 -8.69
C HIS A 87 3.11 -7.63 -9.87
N PRO A 88 2.32 -7.54 -10.95
CA PRO A 88 2.60 -6.67 -12.10
C PRO A 88 2.91 -5.21 -11.72
N ILE A 89 2.23 -4.67 -10.70
CA ILE A 89 2.54 -3.34 -10.18
C ILE A 89 3.96 -3.27 -9.62
N GLN A 90 4.42 -4.30 -8.90
CA GLN A 90 5.77 -4.33 -8.33
C GLN A 90 6.83 -4.41 -9.44
N GLU A 91 6.59 -5.23 -10.47
CA GLU A 91 7.47 -5.31 -11.67
C GLU A 91 7.54 -3.97 -12.39
N ALA A 92 6.39 -3.36 -12.70
CA ALA A 92 6.35 -2.07 -13.38
C ALA A 92 7.11 -0.96 -12.61
N PHE A 93 7.01 -0.95 -11.27
CA PHE A 93 7.77 0.00 -10.44
C PHE A 93 9.28 -0.25 -10.46
N ALA A 94 9.71 -1.51 -10.56
CA ALA A 94 11.13 -1.86 -10.69
C ALA A 94 11.68 -1.48 -12.07
N ASP A 95 10.97 -1.83 -13.14
CA ASP A 95 11.43 -1.70 -14.52
C ASP A 95 11.43 -0.26 -15.02
N SER A 96 10.47 0.56 -14.58
CA SER A 96 10.36 1.97 -15.00
C SER A 96 11.30 2.92 -14.26
N GLY A 97 12.06 2.44 -13.26
CA GLY A 97 12.88 3.31 -12.41
C GLY A 97 12.04 4.16 -11.44
N ALA A 98 10.79 3.77 -11.18
CA ALA A 98 9.90 4.43 -10.22
C ALA A 98 10.35 4.27 -8.76
N SER A 99 11.21 3.29 -8.47
CA SER A 99 11.82 3.06 -7.17
C SER A 99 13.28 3.54 -7.18
N GLN A 100 13.59 4.61 -6.44
CA GLN A 100 14.96 5.09 -6.26
C GLN A 100 15.48 4.75 -4.86
N CYS A 101 15.22 5.58 -3.83
CA CYS A 101 15.61 5.21 -2.46
C CYS A 101 14.71 4.10 -1.87
N GLY A 102 13.54 3.84 -2.46
CA GLY A 102 12.62 2.77 -2.08
C GLY A 102 11.70 3.08 -0.91
N TYR A 103 11.87 4.22 -0.22
CA TYR A 103 11.13 4.48 1.01
C TYR A 103 9.62 4.69 0.79
N CYS A 104 9.24 5.46 -0.23
CA CYS A 104 7.83 5.70 -0.58
C CYS A 104 7.21 4.54 -1.38
N THR A 105 8.02 3.67 -1.98
CA THR A 105 7.58 2.65 -2.93
C THR A 105 6.48 1.74 -2.39
N PRO A 106 6.55 1.20 -1.17
CA PRO A 106 5.46 0.39 -0.63
C PRO A 106 4.11 1.11 -0.62
N GLY A 107 4.07 2.35 -0.13
CA GLY A 107 2.85 3.15 -0.11
C GLY A 107 2.33 3.49 -1.50
N MET A 108 3.23 3.84 -2.43
CA MET A 108 2.87 4.12 -3.83
C MET A 108 2.27 2.88 -4.52
N VAL A 109 2.87 1.71 -4.33
CA VAL A 109 2.36 0.43 -4.86
C VAL A 109 0.97 0.13 -4.31
N MET A 110 0.74 0.32 -3.00
CA MET A 110 -0.57 0.05 -2.39
C MET A 110 -1.64 1.04 -2.87
N SER A 111 -1.30 2.32 -3.04
CA SER A 111 -2.23 3.31 -3.63
C SER A 111 -2.53 3.01 -5.10
N THR A 112 -1.52 2.55 -5.86
CA THR A 112 -1.70 2.09 -7.24
C THR A 112 -2.60 0.86 -7.31
N TYR A 113 -2.39 -0.10 -6.41
CA TYR A 113 -3.24 -1.29 -6.32
C TYR A 113 -4.71 -0.91 -6.12
N ALA A 114 -5.00 -0.04 -5.14
CA ALA A 114 -6.36 0.43 -4.89
C ALA A 114 -6.97 1.15 -6.12
N LEU A 115 -6.19 1.98 -6.81
CA LEU A 115 -6.64 2.65 -8.04
C LEU A 115 -7.01 1.65 -9.13
N LEU A 116 -6.14 0.67 -9.41
CA LEU A 116 -6.34 -0.28 -10.50
C LEU A 116 -7.44 -1.31 -10.23
N GLU A 117 -7.74 -1.60 -8.96
CA GLU A 117 -8.91 -2.39 -8.56
C GLU A 117 -10.23 -1.62 -8.83
N GLU A 118 -10.22 -0.30 -8.66
CA GLU A 118 -11.40 0.55 -8.89
C GLU A 118 -11.53 0.97 -10.37
N ASN A 119 -10.42 1.34 -11.00
CA ASN A 119 -10.36 1.78 -12.39
C ASN A 119 -9.20 1.09 -13.14
N PRO A 120 -9.48 0.03 -13.92
CA PRO A 120 -8.45 -0.72 -14.64
C PRO A 120 -7.70 0.05 -15.74
N HIS A 121 -8.26 1.15 -16.22
CA HIS A 121 -7.68 1.97 -17.30
C HIS A 121 -7.68 3.46 -16.92
N PRO A 122 -6.91 3.86 -15.89
CA PRO A 122 -6.91 5.23 -15.43
C PRO A 122 -6.22 6.17 -16.43
N SER A 123 -6.76 7.36 -16.60
CA SER A 123 -6.08 8.46 -17.27
C SER A 123 -4.88 8.94 -16.41
N GLU A 124 -3.95 9.65 -17.03
CA GLU A 124 -2.82 10.23 -16.29
C GLU A 124 -3.27 11.17 -15.16
N GLU A 125 -4.36 11.92 -15.37
CA GLU A 125 -4.92 12.81 -14.35
C GLU A 125 -5.46 12.02 -13.15
N GLU A 126 -6.17 10.92 -13.38
CA GLU A 126 -6.67 10.02 -12.33
C GLU A 126 -5.51 9.36 -11.56
N ILE A 127 -4.45 8.96 -12.26
CA ILE A 127 -3.23 8.43 -11.63
C ILE A 127 -2.63 9.49 -10.70
N ARG A 128 -2.42 10.71 -11.19
CA ARG A 128 -1.85 11.80 -10.40
C ARG A 128 -2.73 12.15 -9.19
N MET A 129 -4.04 12.12 -9.36
CA MET A 129 -4.98 12.35 -8.27
C MET A 129 -4.91 11.25 -7.22
N ALA A 130 -4.93 9.98 -7.62
CA ALA A 130 -4.85 8.83 -6.71
C ALA A 130 -3.54 8.81 -5.90
N LEU A 131 -2.43 9.27 -6.50
CA LEU A 131 -1.12 9.33 -5.86
C LEU A 131 -0.85 10.65 -5.12
N SER A 132 -1.77 11.60 -5.13
CA SER A 132 -1.57 12.93 -4.51
C SER A 132 -1.32 12.87 -3.00
N GLY A 133 -1.81 11.83 -2.33
CA GLY A 133 -1.56 11.55 -0.91
C GLY A 133 -0.25 10.80 -0.62
N ASN A 134 0.58 10.52 -1.63
CA ASN A 134 1.84 9.79 -1.48
C ASN A 134 3.03 10.67 -1.89
N LEU A 135 3.92 10.97 -0.94
CA LEU A 135 5.04 11.87 -1.19
C LEU A 135 6.30 11.11 -1.59
N CYS A 136 6.92 11.56 -2.68
CA CYS A 136 8.24 11.10 -3.12
C CYS A 136 9.18 12.29 -3.31
N ARG A 137 10.39 12.23 -2.72
CA ARG A 137 11.41 13.29 -2.84
C ARG A 137 12.40 13.03 -3.99
N CYS A 138 12.42 11.81 -4.53
CA CYS A 138 13.49 11.37 -5.42
C CYS A 138 13.11 11.42 -6.90
N THR A 139 11.93 10.93 -7.28
CA THR A 139 11.57 10.57 -8.67
C THR A 139 11.01 11.71 -9.50
N GLY A 140 10.51 12.78 -8.88
CA GLY A 140 9.75 13.82 -9.57
C GLY A 140 8.40 13.30 -10.16
N TYR A 141 7.95 12.10 -9.75
CA TYR A 141 6.69 11.42 -10.10
C TYR A 141 6.55 10.93 -11.55
N GLY A 142 7.32 11.42 -12.51
CA GLY A 142 7.20 11.01 -13.91
C GLY A 142 7.30 9.49 -14.09
N HIS A 143 8.35 8.87 -13.56
CA HIS A 143 8.55 7.41 -13.60
C HIS A 143 7.46 6.63 -12.84
N ILE A 144 6.92 7.20 -11.75
CA ILE A 144 5.85 6.56 -11.00
C ILE A 144 4.57 6.53 -11.85
N VAL A 145 4.21 7.61 -12.53
CA VAL A 145 3.07 7.65 -13.44
C VAL A 145 3.23 6.63 -14.56
N GLN A 146 4.41 6.54 -15.17
CA GLN A 146 4.72 5.54 -16.19
C GLN A 146 4.57 4.10 -15.66
N ALA A 147 5.04 3.82 -14.44
CA ALA A 147 4.88 2.52 -13.80
C ALA A 147 3.41 2.13 -13.63
N VAL A 148 2.57 3.08 -13.22
CA VAL A 148 1.13 2.83 -13.07
C VAL A 148 0.48 2.54 -14.41
N GLN A 149 0.82 3.29 -15.47
CA GLN A 149 0.32 3.06 -16.83
C GLN A 149 0.74 1.69 -17.35
N GLN A 150 2.02 1.33 -17.17
CA GLN A 150 2.53 0.01 -17.56
C GLN A 150 1.79 -1.10 -16.81
N ALA A 151 1.65 -1.01 -15.49
CA ALA A 151 0.93 -2.01 -14.70
C ALA A 151 -0.54 -2.15 -15.13
N ALA A 152 -1.20 -1.04 -15.43
CA ALA A 152 -2.59 -1.04 -15.92
C ALA A 152 -2.72 -1.82 -17.25
N GLU A 153 -1.80 -1.60 -18.19
CA GLU A 153 -1.78 -2.30 -19.47
C GLU A 153 -1.47 -3.81 -19.32
N GLU A 154 -0.55 -4.17 -18.43
CA GLU A 154 -0.19 -5.57 -18.16
C GLU A 154 -1.31 -6.35 -17.47
N MET A 155 -1.98 -5.71 -16.50
CA MET A 155 -3.08 -6.34 -15.76
C MET A 155 -4.37 -6.42 -16.59
N ASN A 156 -4.59 -5.44 -17.47
CA ASN A 156 -5.82 -5.29 -18.25
C ASN A 156 -5.46 -4.99 -19.73
N PRO A 157 -4.87 -5.94 -20.48
CA PRO A 157 -4.52 -5.69 -21.84
C PRO A 157 -5.77 -5.29 -22.64
N THR A 158 -5.78 -4.06 -23.16
CA THR A 158 -6.81 -3.63 -24.11
C THR A 158 -6.81 -4.60 -25.27
N GLY A 159 -7.87 -5.42 -25.35
CA GLY A 159 -7.93 -6.59 -26.20
C GLY A 159 -7.44 -6.28 -27.61
N GLY A 160 -6.45 -7.07 -28.05
CA GLY A 160 -6.03 -7.08 -29.44
C GLY A 160 -7.24 -7.39 -30.30
N GLN A 161 -7.77 -6.37 -30.94
CA GLN A 161 -8.61 -6.57 -32.09
C GLN A 161 -7.71 -7.15 -33.18
N LYS A 162 -7.90 -8.45 -33.43
CA LYS A 162 -7.45 -9.10 -34.66
C LYS A 162 -8.36 -8.65 -35.80
#